data_00d8228f8740ace1fb8c0a0160f19772
#
_entry.id   00d8228f8740ace1fb8c0a0160f19772
#
_cell.length_a   1.000
_cell.length_b   1.000
_cell.length_c   1.000
_cell.angle_alpha   90.00
_cell.angle_beta   90.00
_cell.angle_gamma   90.00
#
_symmetry.space_group_name_H-M   'P 1'
#
loop_
_entity.id
_entity.type
_entity.pdbx_description
1 polymer ?
#
loop_
_entity_poly.entity_id
_entity_poly.type
_entity_poly.pdbx_seq_one_letter_code
_entity_poly.pdbx_strand_id
1 'polypeptide(L)'
;MAREVENSSHQAGEILASRGEKVIEQLSEAVRPDNAEGIHDLRVAIRRLRTAMQDLGSLSNKKAGRKVNKDLKAIADRAGKVRDHDVAIAVLERLAGEAEAPQILLGINEMIAGRRSRRDADHQALLTTVSPKNTEELAARIRKIAGFDAGAAMDPGLAAAVIGERCLAFLELVPSLYAPADTKRHHRLRIAAK
;
A
#
# COMPACT_ATOMS: atom_id res chain seq x y z
N MET A 1 8.55 -17.16 -30.69
CA MET A 1 9.31 -17.39 -29.44
C MET A 1 10.16 -16.18 -29.04
N ALA A 2 11.22 -15.73 -29.77
CA ALA A 2 12.01 -14.56 -29.31
C ALA A 2 11.20 -13.24 -29.19
N ARG A 3 10.30 -12.91 -30.11
CA ARG A 3 9.42 -11.73 -30.05
C ARG A 3 8.39 -11.73 -28.92
N GLU A 4 7.88 -12.89 -28.52
CA GLU A 4 6.94 -12.99 -27.38
C GLU A 4 7.65 -12.80 -26.04
N VAL A 5 8.88 -13.19 -25.97
CA VAL A 5 9.75 -13.07 -24.80
C VAL A 5 10.17 -11.61 -24.57
N GLU A 6 10.51 -10.85 -25.63
CA GLU A 6 10.76 -9.41 -25.57
C GLU A 6 9.52 -8.61 -25.10
N ASN A 7 8.32 -9.02 -25.50
CA ASN A 7 7.08 -8.34 -25.15
C ASN A 7 6.74 -8.46 -23.65
N SER A 8 7.06 -9.60 -23.04
CA SER A 8 6.71 -9.87 -21.63
C SER A 8 7.59 -9.13 -20.61
N SER A 9 8.87 -8.93 -20.90
CA SER A 9 9.78 -8.16 -20.02
C SER A 9 9.51 -6.66 -20.08
N HIS A 10 9.16 -6.16 -21.26
CA HIS A 10 8.72 -4.78 -21.44
C HIS A 10 7.48 -4.49 -20.59
N GLN A 11 6.49 -5.38 -20.61
CA GLN A 11 5.27 -5.28 -19.82
C GLN A 11 5.53 -5.26 -18.29
N ALA A 12 6.48 -6.06 -17.77
CA ALA A 12 6.81 -6.06 -16.35
C ALA A 12 7.41 -4.70 -15.92
N GLY A 13 8.33 -4.16 -16.72
CA GLY A 13 8.89 -2.82 -16.51
C GLY A 13 7.83 -1.72 -16.56
N GLU A 14 6.92 -1.77 -17.53
CA GLU A 14 5.80 -0.83 -17.66
C GLU A 14 4.85 -0.89 -16.46
N ILE A 15 4.53 -2.09 -15.97
CA ILE A 15 3.69 -2.25 -14.77
C ILE A 15 4.36 -1.62 -13.55
N LEU A 16 5.66 -1.86 -13.34
CA LEU A 16 6.40 -1.28 -12.21
C LEU A 16 6.52 0.24 -12.36
N ALA A 17 6.77 0.75 -13.56
CA ALA A 17 6.84 2.17 -13.85
C ALA A 17 5.49 2.86 -13.57
N SER A 18 4.41 2.37 -14.17
CA SER A 18 3.07 2.93 -14.01
C SER A 18 2.61 2.93 -12.54
N ARG A 19 2.85 1.83 -11.80
CA ARG A 19 2.51 1.78 -10.39
C ARG A 19 3.42 2.67 -9.55
N GLY A 20 4.68 2.82 -9.94
CA GLY A 20 5.63 3.72 -9.30
C GLY A 20 5.23 5.18 -9.46
N GLU A 21 4.89 5.60 -10.67
CA GLU A 21 4.42 6.95 -10.94
C GLU A 21 3.12 7.26 -10.19
N LYS A 22 2.20 6.28 -10.09
CA LYS A 22 1.00 6.45 -9.28
C LYS A 22 1.31 6.66 -7.79
N VAL A 23 2.33 6.03 -7.25
CA VAL A 23 2.78 6.31 -5.87
C VAL A 23 3.29 7.75 -5.75
N ILE A 24 4.10 8.22 -6.69
CA ILE A 24 4.65 9.59 -6.67
C ILE A 24 3.53 10.64 -6.79
N GLU A 25 2.57 10.42 -7.67
CA GLU A 25 1.37 11.25 -7.78
C GLU A 25 0.61 11.32 -6.44
N GLN A 26 0.34 10.18 -5.83
CA GLN A 26 -0.40 10.10 -4.57
C GLN A 26 0.38 10.65 -3.37
N LEU A 27 1.71 10.67 -3.41
CA LEU A 27 2.52 11.35 -2.40
C LEU A 27 2.24 12.86 -2.38
N SER A 28 2.09 13.50 -3.54
CA SER A 28 1.76 14.92 -3.63
C SER A 28 0.33 15.25 -3.17
N GLU A 29 -0.61 14.34 -3.38
CA GLU A 29 -1.99 14.51 -2.89
C GLU A 29 -2.11 14.27 -1.38
N ALA A 30 -1.39 13.31 -0.84
CA ALA A 30 -1.42 12.95 0.58
C ALA A 30 -0.80 14.00 1.50
N VAL A 31 0.03 14.92 0.98
CA VAL A 31 0.58 16.04 1.77
C VAL A 31 -0.42 17.16 1.99
N ARG A 32 -1.56 17.18 1.28
CA ARG A 32 -2.63 18.16 1.48
C ARG A 32 -3.40 17.83 2.75
N PRO A 33 -3.49 18.76 3.73
CA PRO A 33 -4.06 18.47 5.05
C PRO A 33 -5.55 18.12 5.02
N ASP A 34 -6.28 18.59 4.03
CA ASP A 34 -7.73 18.45 3.84
C ASP A 34 -8.11 17.27 2.94
N ASN A 35 -7.16 16.50 2.46
CA ASN A 35 -7.41 15.37 1.57
C ASN A 35 -7.32 14.03 2.33
N ALA A 36 -8.37 13.66 3.07
CA ALA A 36 -8.44 12.35 3.75
C ALA A 36 -8.42 11.16 2.78
N GLU A 37 -8.97 11.31 1.57
CA GLU A 37 -8.90 10.29 0.52
C GLU A 37 -7.50 10.15 -0.06
N GLY A 38 -6.70 11.23 -0.13
CA GLY A 38 -5.31 11.18 -0.59
C GLY A 38 -4.44 10.24 0.24
N ILE A 39 -4.66 10.19 1.56
CA ILE A 39 -3.98 9.22 2.46
C ILE A 39 -4.42 7.79 2.14
N HIS A 40 -5.71 7.56 1.89
CA HIS A 40 -6.21 6.24 1.51
C HIS A 40 -5.61 5.78 0.18
N ASP A 41 -5.65 6.63 -0.83
CA ASP A 41 -5.18 6.35 -2.18
C ASP A 41 -3.66 6.11 -2.21
N LEU A 42 -2.88 6.89 -1.46
CA LEU A 42 -1.46 6.63 -1.27
C LEU A 42 -1.20 5.23 -0.71
N ARG A 43 -1.92 4.81 0.32
CA ARG A 43 -1.78 3.47 0.89
C ARG A 43 -2.12 2.37 -0.11
N VAL A 44 -3.17 2.57 -0.91
CA VAL A 44 -3.55 1.65 -1.99
C VAL A 44 -2.48 1.58 -3.07
N ALA A 45 -1.95 2.73 -3.51
CA ALA A 45 -0.89 2.81 -4.51
C ALA A 45 0.39 2.10 -4.03
N ILE A 46 0.84 2.39 -2.79
CA ILE A 46 2.01 1.73 -2.19
C ILE A 46 1.80 0.21 -2.10
N ARG A 47 0.64 -0.25 -1.66
CA ARG A 47 0.35 -1.69 -1.58
C ARG A 47 0.46 -2.35 -2.96
N ARG A 48 -0.15 -1.74 -3.99
CA ARG A 48 -0.12 -2.25 -5.37
C ARG A 48 1.30 -2.31 -5.94
N LEU A 49 2.11 -1.28 -5.71
CA LEU A 49 3.51 -1.27 -6.15
C LEU A 49 4.32 -2.36 -5.41
N ARG A 50 4.16 -2.47 -4.09
CA ARG A 50 4.87 -3.50 -3.31
C ARG A 50 4.50 -4.92 -3.72
N THR A 51 3.23 -5.18 -4.02
CA THR A 51 2.78 -6.47 -4.57
C THR A 51 3.45 -6.72 -5.93
N ALA A 52 3.40 -5.75 -6.86
CA ALA A 52 4.06 -5.89 -8.15
C ALA A 52 5.57 -6.13 -8.01
N MET A 53 6.25 -5.42 -7.10
CA MET A 53 7.67 -5.65 -6.80
C MET A 53 7.95 -7.04 -6.22
N GLN A 54 7.03 -7.61 -5.46
CA GLN A 54 7.15 -8.96 -4.92
C GLN A 54 6.96 -10.03 -6.00
N ASP A 55 5.98 -9.84 -6.87
CA ASP A 55 5.62 -10.81 -7.91
C ASP A 55 6.60 -10.74 -9.09
N LEU A 56 7.06 -9.55 -9.45
CA LEU A 56 8.01 -9.32 -10.55
C LEU A 56 9.47 -9.15 -10.08
N GLY A 57 9.71 -9.18 -8.78
CA GLY A 57 11.00 -8.82 -8.18
C GLY A 57 12.13 -9.85 -8.37
N SER A 58 11.84 -11.05 -8.87
CA SER A 58 12.85 -11.98 -9.36
C SER A 58 13.62 -11.45 -10.58
N LEU A 59 13.02 -10.48 -11.27
CA LEU A 59 13.52 -9.82 -12.47
C LEU A 59 14.29 -8.53 -12.19
N SER A 60 14.32 -8.03 -10.95
CA SER A 60 14.91 -6.75 -10.60
C SER A 60 16.13 -6.87 -9.68
N ASN A 61 16.92 -5.79 -9.59
CA ASN A 61 18.05 -5.72 -8.65
C ASN A 61 17.54 -5.85 -7.20
N LYS A 62 17.72 -7.05 -6.61
CA LYS A 62 17.25 -7.41 -5.25
C LYS A 62 17.67 -6.41 -4.17
N LYS A 63 18.84 -5.75 -4.30
CA LYS A 63 19.32 -4.76 -3.32
C LYS A 63 18.57 -3.43 -3.44
N ALA A 64 18.37 -2.94 -4.67
CA ALA A 64 17.62 -1.73 -4.94
C ALA A 64 16.14 -1.91 -4.57
N GLY A 65 15.53 -3.04 -4.94
CA GLY A 65 14.17 -3.39 -4.59
C GLY A 65 13.92 -3.44 -3.08
N ARG A 66 14.84 -4.01 -2.30
CA ARG A 66 14.73 -4.04 -0.83
C ARG A 66 14.73 -2.64 -0.23
N LYS A 67 15.56 -1.72 -0.74
CA LYS A 67 15.60 -0.34 -0.23
C LYS A 67 14.29 0.40 -0.52
N VAL A 68 13.80 0.34 -1.76
CA VAL A 68 12.49 0.93 -2.12
C VAL A 68 11.37 0.33 -1.28
N ASN A 69 11.32 -0.99 -1.11
CA ASN A 69 10.29 -1.63 -0.30
C ASN A 69 10.33 -1.19 1.17
N LYS A 70 11.53 -0.94 1.73
CA LYS A 70 11.70 -0.40 3.10
C LYS A 70 11.15 1.02 3.19
N ASP A 71 11.48 1.88 2.23
CA ASP A 71 11.04 3.27 2.20
C ASP A 71 9.50 3.34 2.03
N LEU A 72 8.94 2.57 1.10
CA LEU A 72 7.50 2.45 0.89
C LEU A 72 6.77 1.93 2.14
N LYS A 73 7.37 0.96 2.84
CA LYS A 73 6.80 0.46 4.09
C LYS A 73 6.76 1.56 5.16
N ALA A 74 7.83 2.31 5.33
CA ALA A 74 7.89 3.39 6.32
C ALA A 74 6.82 4.47 6.05
N ILE A 75 6.62 4.84 4.78
CA ILE A 75 5.56 5.77 4.37
C ILE A 75 4.18 5.17 4.65
N ALA A 76 3.94 3.91 4.26
CA ALA A 76 2.67 3.24 4.46
C ALA A 76 2.29 3.09 5.95
N ASP A 77 3.27 2.82 6.81
CA ASP A 77 3.07 2.69 8.25
C ASP A 77 2.66 4.04 8.88
N ARG A 78 3.27 5.16 8.44
CA ARG A 78 2.89 6.51 8.88
C ARG A 78 1.52 6.94 8.33
N ALA A 79 1.29 6.77 7.04
CA ALA A 79 0.00 7.02 6.42
C ALA A 79 -1.11 6.16 7.04
N GLY A 80 -0.76 4.96 7.54
CA GLY A 80 -1.66 4.08 8.29
C GLY A 80 -2.20 4.73 9.55
N LYS A 81 -1.33 5.32 10.35
CA LYS A 81 -1.73 6.00 11.59
C LYS A 81 -2.70 7.15 11.33
N VAL A 82 -2.40 7.98 10.32
CA VAL A 82 -3.30 9.08 9.91
C VAL A 82 -4.66 8.52 9.51
N ARG A 83 -4.70 7.50 8.64
CA ARG A 83 -5.96 6.89 8.18
C ARG A 83 -6.76 6.25 9.32
N ASP A 84 -6.10 5.64 10.28
CA ASP A 84 -6.77 5.05 11.45
C ASP A 84 -7.49 6.12 12.29
N HIS A 85 -6.92 7.33 12.38
CA HIS A 85 -7.60 8.47 12.98
C HIS A 85 -8.76 8.97 12.12
N ASP A 86 -8.59 9.10 10.78
CA ASP A 86 -9.68 9.54 9.88
C ASP A 86 -10.89 8.61 9.98
N VAL A 87 -10.67 7.28 9.98
CA VAL A 87 -11.73 6.29 10.12
C VAL A 87 -12.42 6.39 11.50
N ALA A 88 -11.63 6.56 12.58
CA ALA A 88 -12.18 6.68 13.92
C ALA A 88 -13.00 7.98 14.08
N ILE A 89 -12.53 9.10 13.52
CA ILE A 89 -13.25 10.39 13.53
C ILE A 89 -14.58 10.23 12.77
N ALA A 90 -14.58 9.66 11.58
CA ALA A 90 -15.81 9.47 10.80
C ALA A 90 -16.85 8.60 11.54
N VAL A 91 -16.41 7.57 12.27
CA VAL A 91 -17.32 6.76 13.11
C VAL A 91 -17.86 7.57 14.27
N LEU A 92 -17.01 8.34 14.96
CA LEU A 92 -17.44 9.17 16.09
C LEU A 92 -18.40 10.30 15.65
N GLU A 93 -18.16 10.93 14.50
CA GLU A 93 -19.05 11.96 13.93
C GLU A 93 -20.43 11.38 13.60
N ARG A 94 -20.49 10.15 13.06
CA ARG A 94 -21.77 9.48 12.87
C ARG A 94 -22.49 9.23 14.20
N LEU A 95 -21.77 8.70 15.20
CA LEU A 95 -22.35 8.48 16.54
C LEU A 95 -22.80 9.77 17.22
N ALA A 96 -22.08 10.89 17.00
CA ALA A 96 -22.49 12.20 17.49
C ALA A 96 -23.83 12.65 16.87
N GLY A 97 -24.04 12.35 15.58
CA GLY A 97 -25.30 12.64 14.89
C GLY A 97 -26.49 11.79 15.38
N GLU A 98 -26.23 10.63 15.99
CA GLU A 98 -27.24 9.71 16.55
C GLU A 98 -27.46 9.95 18.06
N ALA A 99 -26.64 10.77 18.73
CA ALA A 99 -26.68 10.96 20.18
C ALA A 99 -27.82 11.91 20.60
N GLU A 100 -28.78 11.42 21.37
CA GLU A 100 -29.89 12.19 21.90
C GLU A 100 -29.55 12.93 23.22
N ALA A 101 -28.66 12.34 24.04
CA ALA A 101 -28.31 12.89 25.34
C ALA A 101 -27.14 13.89 25.24
N PRO A 102 -27.28 15.15 25.74
CA PRO A 102 -26.23 16.17 25.65
C PRO A 102 -24.89 15.76 26.27
N GLN A 103 -24.92 14.98 27.36
CA GLN A 103 -23.69 14.49 28.02
C GLN A 103 -22.94 13.49 27.16
N ILE A 104 -23.66 12.63 26.41
CA ILE A 104 -23.05 11.67 25.47
C ILE A 104 -22.42 12.45 24.31
N LEU A 105 -23.14 13.42 23.75
CA LEU A 105 -22.64 14.26 22.66
C LEU A 105 -21.38 15.02 23.09
N LEU A 106 -21.33 15.55 24.30
CA LEU A 106 -20.15 16.23 24.83
C LEU A 106 -18.94 15.28 24.88
N GLY A 107 -19.11 14.08 25.44
CA GLY A 107 -18.03 13.09 25.51
C GLY A 107 -17.54 12.65 24.12
N ILE A 108 -18.44 12.44 23.16
CA ILE A 108 -18.06 12.11 21.78
C ILE A 108 -17.26 13.25 21.15
N ASN A 109 -17.68 14.50 21.33
CA ASN A 109 -16.98 15.67 20.79
C ASN A 109 -15.56 15.82 21.38
N GLU A 110 -15.37 15.53 22.67
CA GLU A 110 -14.04 15.48 23.30
C GLU A 110 -13.16 14.38 22.67
N MET A 111 -13.72 13.20 22.42
CA MET A 111 -13.02 12.13 21.73
C MET A 111 -12.61 12.51 20.31
N ILE A 112 -13.49 13.18 19.55
CA ILE A 112 -13.21 13.70 18.20
C ILE A 112 -12.06 14.70 18.27
N ALA A 113 -12.11 15.67 19.18
CA ALA A 113 -11.06 16.68 19.33
C ALA A 113 -9.71 16.03 19.65
N GLY A 114 -9.67 15.07 20.58
CA GLY A 114 -8.47 14.32 20.90
C GLY A 114 -7.93 13.48 19.73
N ARG A 115 -8.81 12.93 18.90
CA ARG A 115 -8.42 12.19 17.68
C ARG A 115 -7.87 13.11 16.60
N ARG A 116 -8.48 14.27 16.38
CA ARG A 116 -8.00 15.29 15.43
C ARG A 116 -6.59 15.78 15.79
N SER A 117 -6.34 16.10 17.06
CA SER A 117 -5.01 16.51 17.52
C SER A 117 -3.93 15.44 17.24
N ARG A 118 -4.22 14.17 17.53
CA ARG A 118 -3.29 13.07 17.25
C ARG A 118 -3.11 12.85 15.74
N ARG A 119 -4.19 12.95 14.97
CA ARG A 119 -4.16 12.88 13.50
C ARG A 119 -3.20 13.91 12.92
N ASP A 120 -3.28 15.15 13.41
CA ASP A 120 -2.43 16.24 12.93
C ASP A 120 -0.96 16.01 13.27
N ALA A 121 -0.66 15.51 14.47
CA ALA A 121 0.70 15.13 14.86
C ALA A 121 1.26 14.00 13.97
N ASP A 122 0.47 12.96 13.71
CA ASP A 122 0.87 11.85 12.82
C ASP A 122 1.00 12.31 11.35
N HIS A 123 0.16 13.25 10.91
CA HIS A 123 0.26 13.85 9.58
C HIS A 123 1.56 14.68 9.45
N GLN A 124 1.92 15.48 10.43
CA GLN A 124 3.21 16.20 10.43
C GLN A 124 4.40 15.22 10.38
N ALA A 125 4.31 14.11 11.11
CA ALA A 125 5.33 13.06 11.04
C ALA A 125 5.40 12.37 9.65
N LEU A 126 4.27 12.24 8.95
CA LEU A 126 4.23 11.77 7.57
C LEU A 126 4.91 12.80 6.64
N LEU A 127 4.58 14.10 6.75
CA LEU A 127 5.17 15.17 5.93
C LEU A 127 6.70 15.21 6.05
N THR A 128 7.24 14.98 7.24
CA THR A 128 8.68 14.88 7.45
C THR A 128 9.30 13.71 6.67
N THR A 129 8.57 12.59 6.58
CA THR A 129 9.02 11.39 5.87
C THR A 129 8.95 11.56 4.35
N VAL A 130 7.92 12.25 3.86
CA VAL A 130 7.68 12.52 2.43
C VAL A 130 8.13 13.91 2.00
N SER A 131 9.21 14.42 2.61
CA SER A 131 9.80 15.71 2.19
C SER A 131 10.11 15.70 0.69
N PRO A 132 10.13 16.86 -0.01
CA PRO A 132 10.41 16.92 -1.45
C PRO A 132 11.67 16.16 -1.84
N LYS A 133 12.76 16.33 -1.08
CA LYS A 133 14.02 15.61 -1.30
C LYS A 133 13.85 14.08 -1.22
N ASN A 134 13.18 13.59 -0.18
CA ASN A 134 12.96 12.15 0.01
C ASN A 134 12.09 11.57 -1.08
N THR A 135 11.08 12.32 -1.52
CA THR A 135 10.17 11.92 -2.61
C THR A 135 10.91 11.83 -3.93
N GLU A 136 11.76 12.81 -4.25
CA GLU A 136 12.57 12.82 -5.47
C GLU A 136 13.56 11.64 -5.49
N GLU A 137 14.26 11.40 -4.38
CA GLU A 137 15.15 10.25 -4.24
C GLU A 137 14.42 8.91 -4.37
N LEU A 138 13.21 8.80 -3.79
CA LEU A 138 12.36 7.61 -3.92
C LEU A 138 11.93 7.42 -5.37
N ALA A 139 11.48 8.49 -6.06
CA ALA A 139 11.10 8.47 -7.47
C ALA A 139 12.25 7.99 -8.37
N ALA A 140 13.45 8.53 -8.17
CA ALA A 140 14.62 8.11 -8.92
C ALA A 140 14.94 6.61 -8.71
N ARG A 141 14.80 6.12 -7.47
CA ARG A 141 15.00 4.70 -7.16
C ARG A 141 13.92 3.80 -7.77
N ILE A 142 12.65 4.23 -7.77
CA ILE A 142 11.55 3.50 -8.40
C ILE A 142 11.77 3.41 -9.91
N ARG A 143 12.10 4.52 -10.57
CA ARG A 143 12.40 4.54 -12.02
C ARG A 143 13.58 3.62 -12.36
N LYS A 144 14.61 3.60 -11.52
CA LYS A 144 15.76 2.70 -11.71
C LYS A 144 15.37 1.23 -11.63
N ILE A 145 14.44 0.85 -10.75
CA ILE A 145 13.96 -0.53 -10.65
C ILE A 145 13.08 -0.88 -11.85
N ALA A 146 12.22 0.03 -12.28
CA ALA A 146 11.34 -0.16 -13.43
C ALA A 146 12.12 -0.24 -14.76
N GLY A 147 13.21 0.50 -14.90
CA GLY A 147 14.04 0.53 -16.11
C GLY A 147 15.17 -0.51 -16.15
N PHE A 148 15.39 -1.25 -15.06
CA PHE A 148 16.58 -2.09 -14.92
C PHE A 148 16.58 -3.32 -15.83
N ASP A 149 15.42 -3.77 -16.30
CA ASP A 149 15.28 -4.99 -17.11
C ASP A 149 14.42 -4.84 -18.37
N ALA A 150 14.40 -3.65 -18.96
CA ALA A 150 13.73 -3.47 -20.28
C ALA A 150 14.30 -4.35 -21.40
N GLY A 151 15.34 -5.13 -21.10
CA GLY A 151 15.96 -6.09 -22.02
C GLY A 151 15.99 -7.54 -21.55
N ALA A 152 15.58 -7.82 -20.29
CA ALA A 152 15.51 -9.20 -19.82
C ALA A 152 14.11 -9.76 -20.07
N ALA A 153 14.01 -10.69 -20.99
CA ALA A 153 12.77 -11.35 -21.33
C ALA A 153 12.17 -12.05 -20.11
N MET A 154 10.89 -11.76 -19.78
CA MET A 154 10.19 -12.56 -18.78
C MET A 154 9.87 -13.93 -19.39
N ASP A 155 10.47 -14.97 -18.82
CA ASP A 155 10.13 -16.35 -19.19
C ASP A 155 8.62 -16.56 -18.91
N PRO A 156 7.81 -16.94 -19.91
CA PRO A 156 6.39 -17.28 -19.70
C PRO A 156 6.20 -18.35 -18.61
N GLY A 157 7.18 -19.26 -18.46
CA GLY A 157 7.21 -20.23 -17.38
C GLY A 157 7.34 -19.59 -15.99
N LEU A 158 8.05 -18.46 -15.87
CA LEU A 158 8.18 -17.74 -14.60
C LEU A 158 6.83 -17.10 -14.18
N ALA A 159 6.10 -16.51 -15.12
CA ALA A 159 4.77 -15.96 -14.83
C ALA A 159 3.81 -17.08 -14.37
N ALA A 160 3.80 -18.20 -15.06
CA ALA A 160 3.01 -19.37 -14.68
C ALA A 160 3.43 -19.93 -13.31
N ALA A 161 4.73 -19.98 -13.03
CA ALA A 161 5.26 -20.43 -11.74
C ALA A 161 4.85 -19.49 -10.59
N VAL A 162 4.95 -18.17 -10.77
CA VAL A 162 4.51 -17.18 -9.76
C VAL A 162 3.02 -17.31 -9.49
N ILE A 163 2.19 -17.41 -10.54
CA ILE A 163 0.74 -17.60 -10.39
C ILE A 163 0.44 -18.93 -9.69
N GLY A 164 1.10 -20.01 -10.11
CA GLY A 164 0.95 -21.33 -9.51
C GLY A 164 1.30 -21.35 -8.02
N GLU A 165 2.43 -20.76 -7.63
CA GLU A 165 2.84 -20.62 -6.23
C GLU A 165 1.80 -19.84 -5.41
N ARG A 166 1.26 -18.73 -5.95
CA ARG A 166 0.24 -17.95 -5.27
C ARG A 166 -1.08 -18.71 -5.14
N CYS A 167 -1.50 -19.42 -6.18
CA CYS A 167 -2.68 -20.27 -6.12
C CYS A 167 -2.53 -21.40 -5.09
N LEU A 168 -1.40 -22.08 -5.05
CA LEU A 168 -1.14 -23.12 -4.06
C LEU A 168 -1.16 -22.56 -2.63
N ALA A 169 -0.47 -21.45 -2.39
CA ALA A 169 -0.46 -20.78 -1.08
C ALA A 169 -1.87 -20.35 -0.64
N PHE A 170 -2.72 -19.92 -1.58
CA PHE A 170 -4.13 -19.63 -1.30
C PHE A 170 -4.91 -20.90 -0.97
N LEU A 171 -4.78 -21.94 -1.77
CA LEU A 171 -5.49 -23.21 -1.58
C LEU A 171 -5.15 -23.89 -0.23
N GLU A 172 -3.88 -23.78 0.21
CA GLU A 172 -3.45 -24.28 1.53
C GLU A 172 -4.20 -23.59 2.71
N LEU A 173 -4.69 -22.37 2.48
CA LEU A 173 -5.42 -21.62 3.51
C LEU A 173 -6.95 -21.83 3.46
N VAL A 174 -7.49 -22.34 2.35
CA VAL A 174 -8.94 -22.58 2.17
C VAL A 174 -9.54 -23.45 3.27
N PRO A 175 -8.88 -24.54 3.76
CA PRO A 175 -9.44 -25.34 4.87
C PRO A 175 -9.71 -24.55 6.14
N SER A 176 -9.09 -23.36 6.33
CA SER A 176 -9.38 -22.50 7.47
C SER A 176 -10.83 -22.01 7.50
N LEU A 177 -11.52 -21.94 6.38
CA LEU A 177 -12.95 -21.57 6.30
C LEU A 177 -13.85 -22.48 7.14
N TYR A 178 -13.41 -23.72 7.36
CA TYR A 178 -14.12 -24.70 8.17
C TYR A 178 -13.67 -24.73 9.63
N ALA A 179 -12.78 -23.83 10.03
CA ALA A 179 -12.27 -23.69 11.39
C ALA A 179 -12.50 -22.25 11.92
N PRO A 180 -13.74 -21.93 12.38
CA PRO A 180 -14.13 -20.55 12.73
C PRO A 180 -13.25 -19.89 13.80
N ALA A 181 -12.63 -20.69 14.68
CA ALA A 181 -11.74 -20.19 15.74
C ALA A 181 -10.33 -19.81 15.24
N ASP A 182 -9.92 -20.20 14.02
CA ASP A 182 -8.60 -19.89 13.47
C ASP A 182 -8.57 -18.53 12.77
N THR A 183 -8.73 -17.49 13.56
CA THR A 183 -8.73 -16.09 13.08
C THR A 183 -7.43 -15.71 12.39
N LYS A 184 -6.29 -16.32 12.74
CA LYS A 184 -4.99 -16.06 12.12
C LYS A 184 -4.95 -16.59 10.68
N ARG A 185 -5.43 -17.82 10.45
CA ARG A 185 -5.52 -18.38 9.10
C ARG A 185 -6.55 -17.65 8.25
N HIS A 186 -7.71 -17.28 8.80
CA HIS A 186 -8.70 -16.45 8.11
C HIS A 186 -8.10 -15.10 7.66
N HIS A 187 -7.32 -14.45 8.51
CA HIS A 187 -6.63 -13.20 8.12
C HIS A 187 -5.62 -13.44 7.00
N ARG A 188 -4.83 -14.51 7.06
CA ARG A 188 -3.89 -14.89 6.00
C ARG A 188 -4.61 -15.24 4.69
N LEU A 189 -5.72 -15.97 4.75
CA LEU A 189 -6.54 -16.30 3.58
C LEU A 189 -7.06 -15.02 2.91
N ARG A 190 -7.58 -14.06 3.69
CA ARG A 190 -8.03 -12.77 3.17
C ARG A 190 -6.91 -11.95 2.53
N ILE A 191 -5.68 -12.07 3.03
CA ILE A 191 -4.52 -11.42 2.43
C ILE A 191 -4.15 -12.11 1.11
N ALA A 192 -4.14 -13.44 1.07
CA ALA A 192 -3.78 -14.23 -0.11
C ALA A 192 -4.81 -14.10 -1.25
N ALA A 193 -6.09 -13.82 -0.92
CA ALA A 193 -7.16 -13.59 -1.89
C ALA A 193 -7.16 -12.19 -2.53
N LYS A 194 -6.32 -11.27 -2.08
CA LYS A 194 -6.21 -9.88 -2.56
C LYS A 194 -5.06 -9.71 -3.53
#